data_b3f64128de6c96dc80b8c3a318637f5a
#
_entry.id   b3f64128de6c96dc80b8c3a318637f5a
#
_cell.length_a   1.000
_cell.length_b   1.000
_cell.length_c   1.000
_cell.angle_alpha   90.00
_cell.angle_beta   90.00
_cell.angle_gamma   90.00
#
_symmetry.space_group_name_H-M   'P 1'
#
loop_
_entity.id
_entity.type
_entity.pdbx_description
1 polymer ?
#
loop_
_entity_poly.entity_id
_entity_poly.type
_entity_poly.pdbx_seq_one_letter_code
_entity_poly.pdbx_strand_id
1 'polypeptide(L)'
;MPISKSEITKQESTNDKENPLETTEEAVESNDNEDETSHAEATTPESLTRHPLQCRWALWYLKADRNKDWEDCLKQVAVFDTVEDFWALYNHIQTASGLNWGSDYYLFKEGIKPMWEDENNVKGGRWLVVVDKQKRAQLLDHYWLELLMAIIGEQFEEHGEHICGAVVNVRQKGDKVSLWTRDSLKDDVNLRIGQILKAKLEIPDSEPIRYEVHKDSSVRTGSMVKPRIVIPMKETR
;
A
#
# COMPACT_ATOMS: atom_id res chain seq x y z
N MET A 1 -47.30 4.49 31.63
CA MET A 1 -48.27 3.41 31.83
C MET A 1 -47.98 2.33 30.83
N PRO A 2 -48.04 1.10 31.29
CA PRO A 2 -46.86 0.21 31.36
C PRO A 2 -47.12 -1.18 30.72
N ILE A 3 -46.02 -2.00 30.74
CA ILE A 3 -46.00 -3.47 30.95
C ILE A 3 -46.31 -4.30 29.69
N SER A 4 -45.51 -5.29 29.32
CA SER A 4 -45.23 -6.53 30.03
C SER A 4 -44.08 -7.36 29.42
N LYS A 5 -43.36 -7.96 30.31
CA LYS A 5 -42.40 -9.06 30.15
C LYS A 5 -43.13 -10.37 29.79
N SER A 6 -42.44 -11.28 29.16
CA SER A 6 -42.50 -12.70 29.53
C SER A 6 -41.22 -13.44 29.16
N GLU A 7 -40.66 -13.97 30.19
CA GLU A 7 -39.57 -14.95 30.35
C GLU A 7 -40.00 -16.38 30.00
N ILE A 8 -38.99 -17.26 30.09
CA ILE A 8 -39.02 -18.69 30.40
C ILE A 8 -38.93 -19.60 29.15
N THR A 9 -38.06 -20.61 29.03
CA THR A 9 -37.45 -21.56 29.98
C THR A 9 -36.31 -22.35 29.35
N LYS A 10 -35.36 -22.73 30.16
CA LYS A 10 -34.30 -23.77 29.96
C LYS A 10 -34.86 -25.15 29.75
N GLN A 11 -34.15 -26.01 29.04
CA GLN A 11 -33.96 -27.39 29.43
C GLN A 11 -32.61 -27.98 29.00
N GLU A 12 -31.86 -28.41 29.99
CA GLU A 12 -30.74 -29.33 29.94
C GLU A 12 -31.25 -30.77 29.73
N SER A 13 -30.47 -31.61 29.06
CA SER A 13 -30.43 -33.03 29.44
C SER A 13 -29.13 -33.67 28.94
N THR A 14 -28.36 -34.11 29.90
CA THR A 14 -27.18 -35.02 29.88
C THR A 14 -27.56 -36.44 29.49
N ASN A 15 -26.66 -37.18 28.85
CA ASN A 15 -26.28 -38.51 29.36
C ASN A 15 -25.02 -39.07 28.70
N ASP A 16 -24.15 -39.52 29.57
CA ASP A 16 -22.96 -40.37 29.42
C ASP A 16 -23.25 -41.76 28.86
N LYS A 17 -22.26 -42.37 28.22
CA LYS A 17 -21.79 -43.72 28.59
C LYS A 17 -20.46 -44.09 27.91
N GLU A 18 -19.61 -44.57 28.79
CA GLU A 18 -18.26 -45.15 28.63
C GLU A 18 -18.18 -46.47 27.86
N ASN A 19 -17.04 -46.68 27.18
CA ASN A 19 -16.00 -47.73 27.18
C ASN A 19 -16.42 -49.24 27.30
N PRO A 20 -15.55 -50.27 27.05
CA PRO A 20 -14.10 -50.35 26.75
C PRO A 20 -13.62 -51.41 25.72
N LEU A 21 -12.31 -51.37 25.43
CA LEU A 21 -11.29 -52.38 25.11
C LEU A 21 -11.68 -53.76 24.54
N GLU A 22 -10.96 -54.15 23.48
CA GLU A 22 -10.18 -55.40 23.52
C GLU A 22 -9.11 -55.49 22.42
N THR A 23 -7.97 -55.98 22.87
CA THR A 23 -6.71 -56.24 22.19
C THR A 23 -6.77 -57.62 21.52
N THR A 24 -6.17 -57.80 20.33
CA THR A 24 -5.47 -59.04 19.96
C THR A 24 -4.36 -58.77 18.96
N GLU A 25 -3.16 -59.13 19.39
CA GLU A 25 -1.97 -59.38 18.56
C GLU A 25 -2.16 -60.68 17.81
N GLU A 26 -1.66 -60.73 16.56
CA GLU A 26 -0.88 -61.90 16.09
C GLU A 26 -0.13 -61.55 14.79
N ALA A 27 1.04 -62.18 14.73
CA ALA A 27 2.16 -61.86 13.88
C ALA A 27 2.26 -62.73 12.61
N VAL A 28 3.24 -62.31 11.73
CA VAL A 28 4.06 -63.09 10.77
C VAL A 28 3.43 -63.34 9.39
N GLU A 29 3.98 -62.88 8.31
CA GLU A 29 5.15 -63.31 7.55
C GLU A 29 5.44 -62.46 6.32
N SER A 30 6.71 -62.36 6.03
CA SER A 30 7.41 -61.76 4.93
C SER A 30 6.93 -62.17 3.54
N ASN A 31 6.94 -61.20 2.59
CA ASN A 31 7.46 -61.50 1.26
C ASN A 31 7.96 -60.21 0.56
N ASP A 32 9.19 -60.32 0.13
CA ASP A 32 9.88 -59.36 -0.76
C ASP A 32 9.12 -59.15 -2.06
N ASN A 33 9.01 -57.91 -2.51
CA ASN A 33 9.21 -57.58 -3.90
C ASN A 33 9.47 -56.07 -4.08
N GLU A 34 10.40 -55.85 -4.89
CA GLU A 34 11.13 -54.74 -5.43
C GLU A 34 10.33 -53.48 -5.81
N ASP A 35 10.94 -52.32 -5.50
CA ASP A 35 11.23 -51.21 -6.39
C ASP A 35 10.06 -50.51 -7.08
N GLU A 36 9.58 -49.46 -6.43
CA GLU A 36 9.20 -48.21 -7.10
C GLU A 36 9.68 -47.02 -6.27
N THR A 37 10.83 -46.50 -6.64
CA THR A 37 11.32 -45.16 -6.25
C THR A 37 10.36 -44.11 -6.69
N SER A 38 9.39 -43.76 -5.84
CA SER A 38 8.70 -42.49 -5.95
C SER A 38 9.70 -41.38 -5.58
N HIS A 39 10.22 -40.70 -6.59
CA HIS A 39 10.90 -39.44 -6.40
C HIS A 39 9.97 -38.48 -5.69
N ALA A 40 10.09 -38.41 -4.35
CA ALA A 40 9.70 -37.23 -3.62
C ALA A 40 10.65 -36.12 -4.13
N GLU A 41 10.16 -35.22 -4.98
CA GLU A 41 10.83 -33.97 -5.28
C GLU A 41 11.06 -33.28 -3.95
N ALA A 42 12.32 -33.33 -3.51
CA ALA A 42 12.79 -32.53 -2.41
C ALA A 42 12.57 -31.07 -2.86
N THR A 43 11.58 -30.42 -2.25
CA THR A 43 11.39 -28.98 -2.33
C THR A 43 12.70 -28.33 -1.90
N THR A 44 13.42 -27.83 -2.89
CA THR A 44 14.69 -27.16 -2.69
C THR A 44 14.50 -25.95 -1.76
N PRO A 45 15.52 -25.61 -0.93
CA PRO A 45 15.44 -24.47 0.01
C PRO A 45 15.21 -23.09 -0.65
N GLU A 46 15.19 -23.00 -1.97
CA GLU A 46 14.97 -21.77 -2.75
C GLU A 46 13.62 -21.08 -2.48
N SER A 47 12.61 -21.84 -2.04
CA SER A 47 11.29 -21.26 -1.70
C SER A 47 11.28 -20.43 -0.41
N LEU A 48 12.37 -20.42 0.36
CA LEU A 48 12.50 -19.65 1.61
C LEU A 48 13.40 -18.42 1.48
N THR A 49 13.97 -18.18 0.30
CA THR A 49 14.84 -17.02 0.08
C THR A 49 14.00 -15.74 0.00
N ARG A 50 14.21 -14.82 0.94
CA ARG A 50 13.59 -13.50 0.93
C ARG A 50 14.50 -12.49 0.25
N HIS A 51 13.91 -11.58 -0.54
CA HIS A 51 14.64 -10.55 -1.26
C HIS A 51 14.50 -9.21 -0.51
N PRO A 52 15.58 -8.76 0.18
CA PRO A 52 15.52 -7.53 0.95
C PRO A 52 15.40 -6.31 0.03
N LEU A 53 14.62 -5.32 0.49
CA LEU A 53 14.54 -4.00 -0.11
C LEU A 53 15.68 -3.11 0.43
N GLN A 54 16.02 -2.05 -0.31
CA GLN A 54 17.02 -1.07 0.12
C GLN A 54 16.62 -0.34 1.40
N CYS A 55 15.33 -0.06 1.57
CA CYS A 55 14.77 0.62 2.72
C CYS A 55 13.60 -0.17 3.31
N ARG A 56 13.33 0.04 4.59
CA ARG A 56 12.07 -0.39 5.21
C ARG A 56 10.98 0.62 4.92
N TRP A 57 9.79 0.13 4.63
CA TRP A 57 8.63 0.93 4.26
C TRP A 57 7.48 0.70 5.21
N ALA A 58 6.75 1.77 5.54
CA ALA A 58 5.54 1.74 6.34
C ALA A 58 4.34 2.12 5.48
N LEU A 59 3.34 1.23 5.42
CA LEU A 59 2.04 1.52 4.82
C LEU A 59 1.10 2.07 5.88
N TRP A 60 0.45 3.19 5.55
CA TRP A 60 -0.55 3.84 6.38
C TRP A 60 -1.87 3.94 5.63
N TYR A 61 -2.95 3.91 6.39
CA TYR A 61 -4.31 4.10 5.89
C TYR A 61 -4.99 5.22 6.67
N LEU A 62 -5.68 6.08 5.96
CA LEU A 62 -6.52 7.13 6.53
C LEU A 62 -7.95 6.96 6.03
N LYS A 63 -8.88 6.93 6.97
CA LYS A 63 -10.31 7.07 6.71
C LYS A 63 -10.80 8.32 7.41
N ALA A 64 -11.11 9.37 6.66
CA ALA A 64 -11.56 10.62 7.22
C ALA A 64 -12.85 10.41 8.05
N ASP A 65 -12.80 10.87 9.30
CA ASP A 65 -13.93 10.95 10.20
C ASP A 65 -14.09 12.40 10.63
N ARG A 66 -15.27 13.00 10.40
CA ARG A 66 -15.53 14.41 10.71
C ARG A 66 -15.53 14.71 12.22
N ASN A 67 -15.62 13.67 13.04
CA ASN A 67 -15.67 13.78 14.50
C ASN A 67 -14.32 13.54 15.18
N LYS A 68 -13.25 13.34 14.39
CA LYS A 68 -11.90 13.05 14.88
C LYS A 68 -10.89 13.96 14.23
N ASP A 69 -9.80 14.21 14.94
CA ASP A 69 -8.66 14.88 14.36
C ASP A 69 -8.03 14.01 13.26
N TRP A 70 -7.37 14.65 12.30
CA TRP A 70 -6.80 13.95 11.15
C TRP A 70 -5.78 12.89 11.59
N GLU A 71 -4.97 13.19 12.60
CA GLU A 71 -3.97 12.26 13.15
C GLU A 71 -4.61 11.00 13.75
N ASP A 72 -5.75 11.13 14.40
CA ASP A 72 -6.49 10.00 14.97
C ASP A 72 -7.08 9.08 13.89
N CYS A 73 -7.30 9.63 12.71
CA CYS A 73 -7.79 8.90 11.55
C CYS A 73 -6.68 8.16 10.78
N LEU A 74 -5.42 8.53 11.00
CA LEU A 74 -4.25 7.96 10.33
C LEU A 74 -3.74 6.74 11.11
N LYS A 75 -3.66 5.58 10.46
CA LYS A 75 -3.21 4.33 11.09
C LYS A 75 -2.12 3.67 10.27
N GLN A 76 -1.03 3.30 10.93
CA GLN A 76 -0.03 2.43 10.34
C GLN A 76 -0.60 1.02 10.23
N VAL A 77 -0.61 0.50 9.00
CA VAL A 77 -1.16 -0.83 8.67
C VAL A 77 -0.11 -1.91 8.82
N ALA A 78 1.06 -1.68 8.23
CA ALA A 78 2.16 -2.63 8.22
C ALA A 78 3.50 -1.94 7.94
N VAL A 79 4.58 -2.63 8.31
CA VAL A 79 5.96 -2.30 7.92
C VAL A 79 6.54 -3.52 7.22
N PHE A 80 7.31 -3.31 6.16
CA PHE A 80 7.95 -4.37 5.41
C PHE A 80 9.31 -3.92 4.87
N ASP A 81 10.19 -4.89 4.60
CA ASP A 81 11.53 -4.68 4.06
C ASP A 81 11.96 -5.75 3.06
N THR A 82 11.03 -6.59 2.59
CA THR A 82 11.27 -7.58 1.56
C THR A 82 10.24 -7.48 0.43
N VAL A 83 10.60 -7.98 -0.74
CA VAL A 83 9.70 -8.05 -1.91
C VAL A 83 8.49 -8.92 -1.60
N GLU A 84 8.70 -10.05 -0.93
CA GLU A 84 7.65 -11.00 -0.59
C GLU A 84 6.63 -10.39 0.38
N ASP A 85 7.10 -9.65 1.39
CA ASP A 85 6.22 -9.01 2.36
C ASP A 85 5.42 -7.86 1.71
N PHE A 86 6.03 -7.12 0.76
CA PHE A 86 5.29 -6.14 -0.05
C PHE A 86 4.14 -6.78 -0.81
N TRP A 87 4.39 -7.87 -1.54
CA TRP A 87 3.34 -8.54 -2.31
C TRP A 87 2.30 -9.22 -1.44
N ALA A 88 2.73 -9.82 -0.32
CA ALA A 88 1.81 -10.38 0.67
C ALA A 88 0.86 -9.31 1.20
N LEU A 89 1.38 -8.11 1.52
CA LEU A 89 0.57 -6.99 1.97
C LEU A 89 -0.34 -6.46 0.84
N TYR A 90 0.23 -6.15 -0.33
CA TYR A 90 -0.49 -5.54 -1.44
C TYR A 90 -1.66 -6.40 -1.92
N ASN A 91 -1.50 -7.71 -1.99
CA ASN A 91 -2.53 -8.66 -2.43
C ASN A 91 -3.65 -8.87 -1.39
N HIS A 92 -3.45 -8.46 -0.13
CA HIS A 92 -4.43 -8.65 0.94
C HIS A 92 -5.17 -7.36 1.33
N ILE A 93 -4.72 -6.20 0.88
CA ILE A 93 -5.42 -4.93 1.11
C ILE A 93 -6.39 -4.62 -0.04
N GLN A 94 -7.32 -3.73 0.23
CA GLN A 94 -8.23 -3.23 -0.79
C GLN A 94 -7.47 -2.38 -1.82
N THR A 95 -7.83 -2.48 -3.11
CA THR A 95 -7.25 -1.63 -4.15
C THR A 95 -7.59 -0.15 -3.91
N ALA A 96 -6.77 0.75 -4.45
CA ALA A 96 -7.01 2.19 -4.30
C ALA A 96 -8.37 2.61 -4.90
N SER A 97 -8.74 2.04 -6.05
CA SER A 97 -10.04 2.31 -6.69
C SER A 97 -11.23 1.78 -5.89
N GLY A 98 -11.01 0.75 -5.07
CA GLY A 98 -12.01 0.15 -4.19
C GLY A 98 -12.23 0.91 -2.88
N LEU A 99 -11.35 1.85 -2.53
CA LEU A 99 -11.48 2.63 -1.30
C LEU A 99 -12.72 3.56 -1.33
N ASN A 100 -13.28 3.79 -0.15
CA ASN A 100 -14.34 4.77 0.02
C ASN A 100 -13.83 6.21 -0.22
N TRP A 101 -14.73 7.10 -0.64
CA TRP A 101 -14.44 8.53 -0.76
C TRP A 101 -13.92 9.11 0.55
N GLY A 102 -12.83 9.86 0.47
CA GLY A 102 -12.17 10.47 1.63
C GLY A 102 -11.14 9.57 2.31
N SER A 103 -10.92 8.37 1.78
CA SER A 103 -9.84 7.49 2.26
C SER A 103 -8.55 7.69 1.46
N ASP A 104 -7.43 7.38 2.09
CA ASP A 104 -6.10 7.52 1.53
C ASP A 104 -5.21 6.35 1.93
N TYR A 105 -4.27 5.97 1.05
CA TYR A 105 -3.09 5.19 1.41
C TYR A 105 -1.84 6.06 1.33
N TYR A 106 -0.92 5.79 2.23
CA TYR A 106 0.40 6.40 2.27
C TYR A 106 1.44 5.30 2.38
N LEU A 107 2.47 5.32 1.54
CA LEU A 107 3.64 4.48 1.69
C LEU A 107 4.85 5.40 1.90
N PHE A 108 5.46 5.35 3.10
CA PHE A 108 6.59 6.19 3.46
C PHE A 108 7.75 5.34 3.96
N LYS A 109 8.99 5.83 3.80
CA LYS A 109 10.14 5.21 4.45
C LYS A 109 9.89 5.13 5.95
N GLU A 110 10.26 4.01 6.58
CA GLU A 110 10.10 3.86 8.02
C GLU A 110 10.80 5.01 8.77
N GLY A 111 10.15 5.52 9.81
CA GLY A 111 10.62 6.69 10.57
C GLY A 111 10.16 8.03 10.02
N ILE A 112 9.56 8.09 8.80
CA ILE A 112 8.98 9.32 8.25
C ILE A 112 7.46 9.26 8.40
N LYS A 113 6.89 10.19 9.16
CA LYS A 113 5.43 10.31 9.26
C LYS A 113 4.84 10.89 7.98
N PRO A 114 3.70 10.37 7.48
CA PRO A 114 3.09 10.85 6.25
C PRO A 114 2.31 12.17 6.44
N MET A 115 2.97 13.15 7.03
CA MET A 115 2.45 14.49 7.29
C MET A 115 3.50 15.53 6.87
N TRP A 116 3.04 16.70 6.42
CA TRP A 116 3.93 17.73 5.90
C TRP A 116 4.76 18.40 7.01
N GLU A 117 4.33 18.29 8.27
CA GLU A 117 5.02 18.81 9.46
C GLU A 117 6.23 17.97 9.89
N ASP A 118 6.32 16.72 9.40
CA ASP A 118 7.49 15.87 9.67
C ASP A 118 8.79 16.54 9.20
N GLU A 119 9.85 16.40 9.97
CA GLU A 119 11.15 17.05 9.69
C GLU A 119 11.73 16.70 8.31
N ASN A 120 11.40 15.51 7.78
CA ASN A 120 11.82 15.05 6.46
C ASN A 120 10.94 15.61 5.33
N ASN A 121 9.73 16.10 5.64
CA ASN A 121 8.77 16.59 4.67
C ASN A 121 8.64 18.13 4.66
N VAL A 122 8.92 18.79 5.80
CA VAL A 122 8.61 20.22 6.01
C VAL A 122 9.27 21.16 5.01
N LYS A 123 10.45 20.80 4.49
CA LYS A 123 11.17 21.56 3.44
C LYS A 123 10.87 21.05 2.04
N GLY A 124 10.08 20.00 1.95
CA GLY A 124 9.84 19.27 0.73
C GLY A 124 8.62 19.75 -0.06
N GLY A 125 8.25 18.88 -0.98
CA GLY A 125 7.10 19.05 -1.84
C GLY A 125 6.65 17.71 -2.42
N ARG A 126 5.73 17.80 -3.37
CA ARG A 126 5.18 16.62 -4.01
C ARG A 126 4.99 16.79 -5.51
N TRP A 127 5.30 15.79 -6.26
CA TRP A 127 4.77 15.61 -7.60
C TRP A 127 3.32 15.17 -7.51
N LEU A 128 2.45 15.80 -8.27
CA LEU A 128 1.01 15.55 -8.25
C LEU A 128 0.54 15.09 -9.63
N VAL A 129 -0.04 13.90 -9.65
CA VAL A 129 -0.76 13.32 -10.79
C VAL A 129 -2.24 13.29 -10.44
N VAL A 130 -3.07 13.89 -11.28
CA VAL A 130 -4.53 13.91 -11.08
C VAL A 130 -5.14 12.85 -11.99
N VAL A 131 -5.97 11.98 -11.40
CA VAL A 131 -6.72 10.97 -12.12
C VAL A 131 -8.17 11.41 -12.22
N ASP A 132 -8.63 11.63 -13.45
CA ASP A 132 -10.03 11.99 -13.69
C ASP A 132 -10.96 10.86 -13.20
N LYS A 133 -12.09 11.25 -12.63
CA LYS A 133 -13.11 10.32 -12.14
C LYS A 133 -13.51 9.27 -13.18
N GLN A 134 -13.59 9.66 -14.44
CA GLN A 134 -14.00 8.75 -15.52
C GLN A 134 -12.92 7.72 -15.84
N LYS A 135 -11.65 8.04 -15.60
CA LYS A 135 -10.48 7.17 -15.82
C LYS A 135 -10.09 6.36 -14.57
N ARG A 136 -10.76 6.58 -13.42
CA ARG A 136 -10.41 5.96 -12.13
C ARG A 136 -10.24 4.44 -12.22
N ALA A 137 -11.24 3.74 -12.76
CA ALA A 137 -11.23 2.27 -12.86
C ALA A 137 -10.07 1.72 -13.69
N GLN A 138 -9.52 2.51 -14.60
CA GLN A 138 -8.46 2.09 -15.51
C GLN A 138 -7.07 2.51 -15.02
N LEU A 139 -6.95 3.71 -14.42
CA LEU A 139 -5.66 4.33 -14.18
C LEU A 139 -5.26 4.38 -12.70
N LEU A 140 -6.20 4.45 -11.74
CA LEU A 140 -5.83 4.71 -10.36
C LEU A 140 -5.00 3.60 -9.75
N ASP A 141 -5.45 2.34 -9.89
CA ASP A 141 -4.75 1.18 -9.36
C ASP A 141 -3.42 0.95 -10.09
N HIS A 142 -3.42 1.16 -11.41
CA HIS A 142 -2.21 1.08 -12.22
C HIS A 142 -1.15 2.12 -11.77
N TYR A 143 -1.51 3.39 -11.71
CA TYR A 143 -0.58 4.45 -11.29
C TYR A 143 -0.09 4.25 -9.85
N TRP A 144 -0.98 3.80 -8.96
CA TRP A 144 -0.59 3.52 -7.58
C TRP A 144 0.42 2.38 -7.49
N LEU A 145 0.15 1.25 -8.13
CA LEU A 145 1.05 0.09 -8.11
C LEU A 145 2.39 0.39 -8.78
N GLU A 146 2.38 1.01 -9.97
CA GLU A 146 3.61 1.39 -10.67
C GLU A 146 4.47 2.33 -9.83
N LEU A 147 3.86 3.31 -9.16
CA LEU A 147 4.59 4.21 -8.26
C LEU A 147 5.19 3.45 -7.08
N LEU A 148 4.43 2.55 -6.44
CA LEU A 148 4.95 1.74 -5.33
C LEU A 148 6.13 0.89 -5.79
N MET A 149 6.01 0.16 -6.91
CA MET A 149 7.10 -0.65 -7.46
C MET A 149 8.32 0.19 -7.81
N ALA A 150 8.11 1.40 -8.35
CA ALA A 150 9.22 2.29 -8.70
C ALA A 150 9.99 2.77 -7.47
N ILE A 151 9.32 3.10 -6.36
CA ILE A 151 10.00 3.58 -5.15
C ILE A 151 10.66 2.46 -4.35
N ILE A 152 9.99 1.31 -4.16
CA ILE A 152 10.59 0.18 -3.43
C ILE A 152 11.69 -0.52 -4.21
N GLY A 153 11.61 -0.48 -5.56
CA GLY A 153 12.59 -1.02 -6.48
C GLY A 153 13.70 -0.03 -6.88
N GLU A 154 13.83 1.10 -6.15
CA GLU A 154 14.89 2.10 -6.31
C GLU A 154 15.08 2.59 -7.77
N GLN A 155 13.97 2.77 -8.50
CA GLN A 155 14.00 3.11 -9.92
C GLN A 155 14.15 4.61 -10.23
N PHE A 156 14.50 5.42 -9.23
CA PHE A 156 14.73 6.86 -9.36
C PHE A 156 16.22 7.23 -9.43
N GLU A 157 17.05 6.30 -9.93
CA GLU A 157 18.50 6.50 -10.10
C GLU A 157 19.15 6.87 -8.75
N GLU A 158 20.13 7.82 -8.75
CA GLU A 158 20.77 8.33 -7.54
C GLU A 158 19.87 9.22 -6.67
N HIS A 159 18.62 9.45 -7.09
CA HIS A 159 17.70 10.35 -6.38
C HIS A 159 16.79 9.66 -5.36
N GLY A 160 16.90 8.33 -5.19
CA GLY A 160 16.07 7.55 -4.26
C GLY A 160 16.08 8.06 -2.83
N GLU A 161 17.20 8.59 -2.34
CA GLU A 161 17.31 9.16 -0.99
C GLU A 161 16.53 10.48 -0.81
N HIS A 162 16.22 11.19 -1.90
CA HIS A 162 15.38 12.39 -1.86
C HIS A 162 13.89 12.07 -1.76
N ILE A 163 13.49 10.83 -1.95
CA ILE A 163 12.10 10.39 -1.89
C ILE A 163 11.76 10.04 -0.44
N CYS A 164 10.67 10.62 0.07
CA CYS A 164 10.11 10.33 1.39
C CYS A 164 9.02 9.26 1.33
N GLY A 165 8.16 9.31 0.32
CA GLY A 165 7.06 8.38 0.18
C GLY A 165 6.09 8.75 -0.93
N ALA A 166 5.00 8.00 -0.98
CA ALA A 166 3.92 8.16 -1.95
C ALA A 166 2.55 8.20 -1.26
N VAL A 167 1.61 8.87 -1.89
CA VAL A 167 0.23 9.02 -1.39
C VAL A 167 -0.77 8.82 -2.51
N VAL A 168 -1.82 8.05 -2.26
CA VAL A 168 -3.02 8.04 -3.10
C VAL A 168 -4.20 8.58 -2.32
N ASN A 169 -4.84 9.62 -2.86
CA ASN A 169 -6.01 10.24 -2.26
C ASN A 169 -7.25 9.94 -3.12
N VAL A 170 -8.28 9.37 -2.48
CA VAL A 170 -9.52 8.99 -3.15
C VAL A 170 -10.60 10.02 -2.89
N ARG A 171 -11.03 10.74 -3.95
CA ARG A 171 -11.93 11.89 -3.85
C ARG A 171 -13.03 11.87 -4.90
N GLN A 172 -14.19 12.44 -4.57
CA GLN A 172 -15.35 12.50 -5.47
C GLN A 172 -15.10 13.26 -6.77
N LYS A 173 -14.27 14.31 -6.73
CA LYS A 173 -14.02 15.21 -7.86
C LYS A 173 -12.85 14.78 -8.76
N GLY A 174 -12.17 13.70 -8.38
CA GLY A 174 -10.97 13.19 -9.04
C GLY A 174 -9.93 12.79 -8.00
N ASP A 175 -9.25 11.69 -8.29
CA ASP A 175 -8.26 11.11 -7.40
C ASP A 175 -6.89 11.72 -7.65
N LYS A 176 -5.98 11.52 -6.71
CA LYS A 176 -4.62 12.04 -6.80
C LYS A 176 -3.63 10.96 -6.42
N VAL A 177 -2.58 10.83 -7.21
CA VAL A 177 -1.39 10.06 -6.87
C VAL A 177 -0.23 11.03 -6.72
N SER A 178 0.52 10.95 -5.63
CA SER A 178 1.58 11.91 -5.32
C SER A 178 2.85 11.22 -4.87
N LEU A 179 3.98 11.73 -5.33
CA LEU A 179 5.32 11.34 -4.88
C LEU A 179 5.91 12.49 -4.06
N TRP A 180 6.27 12.23 -2.80
CA TRP A 180 6.78 13.24 -1.89
C TRP A 180 8.31 13.23 -1.86
N THR A 181 8.90 14.42 -1.94
CA THR A 181 10.34 14.62 -1.88
C THR A 181 10.74 15.51 -0.71
N ARG A 182 11.96 15.34 -0.24
CA ARG A 182 12.51 15.90 1.00
C ARG A 182 12.82 17.40 0.92
N ASP A 183 13.28 17.88 -0.24
CA ASP A 183 13.77 19.25 -0.41
C ASP A 183 13.22 19.87 -1.69
N SER A 184 12.34 20.86 -1.53
CA SER A 184 11.71 21.56 -2.64
C SER A 184 12.62 22.55 -3.35
N LEU A 185 13.80 22.87 -2.79
CA LEU A 185 14.74 23.82 -3.38
C LEU A 185 15.69 23.16 -4.39
N LYS A 186 15.76 21.85 -4.42
CA LYS A 186 16.61 21.11 -5.37
C LYS A 186 15.86 20.91 -6.70
N ASP A 187 15.74 21.97 -7.47
CA ASP A 187 14.93 21.98 -8.70
C ASP A 187 15.38 20.94 -9.72
N ASP A 188 16.70 20.78 -9.95
CA ASP A 188 17.23 19.81 -10.92
C ASP A 188 16.91 18.36 -10.50
N VAL A 189 17.08 18.05 -9.21
CA VAL A 189 16.75 16.73 -8.64
C VAL A 189 15.25 16.47 -8.77
N ASN A 190 14.42 17.43 -8.34
CA ASN A 190 12.97 17.29 -8.41
C ASN A 190 12.48 17.18 -9.85
N LEU A 191 13.06 17.94 -10.79
CA LEU A 191 12.73 17.81 -12.21
C LEU A 191 13.05 16.42 -12.75
N ARG A 192 14.23 15.87 -12.41
CA ARG A 192 14.62 14.52 -12.85
C ARG A 192 13.69 13.46 -12.27
N ILE A 193 13.38 13.55 -10.98
CA ILE A 193 12.39 12.68 -10.31
C ILE A 193 11.04 12.75 -11.04
N GLY A 194 10.56 13.93 -11.39
CA GLY A 194 9.30 14.10 -12.11
C GLY A 194 9.31 13.51 -13.51
N GLN A 195 10.41 13.61 -14.24
CA GLN A 195 10.57 12.99 -15.55
C GLN A 195 10.52 11.47 -15.47
N ILE A 196 11.23 10.90 -14.50
CA ILE A 196 11.22 9.45 -14.25
C ILE A 196 9.80 9.01 -13.84
N LEU A 197 9.15 9.72 -12.91
CA LEU A 197 7.78 9.44 -12.49
C LEU A 197 6.83 9.41 -13.68
N LYS A 198 6.87 10.45 -14.54
CA LYS A 198 6.01 10.55 -15.72
C LYS A 198 6.23 9.37 -16.68
N ALA A 199 7.47 8.97 -16.87
CA ALA A 199 7.82 7.83 -17.72
C ALA A 199 7.35 6.49 -17.12
N LYS A 200 7.57 6.28 -15.80
CA LYS A 200 7.17 5.04 -15.11
C LYS A 200 5.67 4.82 -15.07
N LEU A 201 4.91 5.89 -14.88
CA LEU A 201 3.44 5.83 -14.90
C LEU A 201 2.85 5.90 -16.30
N GLU A 202 3.69 5.92 -17.34
CA GLU A 202 3.26 6.03 -18.75
C GLU A 202 2.26 7.19 -18.98
N ILE A 203 2.46 8.31 -18.26
CA ILE A 203 1.57 9.46 -18.37
C ILE A 203 1.78 10.10 -19.75
N PRO A 204 0.71 10.25 -20.55
CA PRO A 204 0.79 10.83 -21.89
C PRO A 204 1.44 12.22 -21.88
N ASP A 205 2.15 12.56 -22.95
CA ASP A 205 2.76 13.89 -23.10
C ASP A 205 1.71 15.04 -23.07
N SER A 206 0.46 14.72 -23.40
CA SER A 206 -0.67 15.65 -23.33
C SER A 206 -1.14 15.95 -21.89
N GLU A 207 -0.70 15.18 -20.90
CA GLU A 207 -1.12 15.36 -19.51
C GLU A 207 0.07 15.90 -18.68
N PRO A 208 0.01 17.17 -18.20
CA PRO A 208 1.08 17.74 -17.38
C PRO A 208 1.02 17.20 -15.96
N ILE A 209 2.19 17.01 -15.35
CA ILE A 209 2.33 16.77 -13.92
C ILE A 209 2.94 18.00 -13.26
N ARG A 210 2.63 18.22 -11.98
CA ARG A 210 2.98 19.44 -11.25
C ARG A 210 3.69 19.12 -9.95
N TYR A 211 4.73 19.91 -9.66
CA TYR A 211 5.41 19.88 -8.37
C TYR A 211 4.94 21.02 -7.49
N GLU A 212 4.42 20.72 -6.33
CA GLU A 212 3.89 21.65 -5.35
C GLU A 212 4.71 21.59 -4.06
N VAL A 213 5.10 22.76 -3.53
CA VAL A 213 5.79 22.85 -2.23
C VAL A 213 4.77 22.64 -1.11
N HIS A 214 5.09 21.79 -0.11
CA HIS A 214 4.17 21.48 0.97
C HIS A 214 3.71 22.71 1.74
N LYS A 215 4.63 23.60 2.09
CA LYS A 215 4.33 24.84 2.82
C LYS A 215 3.34 25.73 2.08
N ASP A 216 3.44 25.80 0.77
CA ASP A 216 2.50 26.62 -0.03
C ASP A 216 1.12 25.96 -0.13
N SER A 217 1.10 24.63 -0.15
CA SER A 217 -0.15 23.85 -0.20
C SER A 217 -0.91 23.85 1.13
N SER A 218 -0.23 24.02 2.26
CA SER A 218 -0.86 24.08 3.59
C SER A 218 -1.56 25.41 3.88
N VAL A 219 -1.05 26.51 3.29
CA VAL A 219 -1.57 27.88 3.52
C VAL A 219 -2.72 28.23 2.58
N ARG A 220 -2.80 27.57 1.42
CA ARG A 220 -3.80 27.88 0.38
C ARG A 220 -4.78 26.73 0.20
N THR A 221 -6.05 26.99 0.49
CA THR A 221 -7.13 26.04 0.20
C THR A 221 -7.52 26.11 -1.28
N GLY A 222 -7.47 24.95 -1.95
CA GLY A 222 -8.02 24.80 -3.30
C GLY A 222 -7.04 24.94 -4.46
N SER A 223 -7.56 25.20 -5.65
CA SER A 223 -6.86 25.23 -6.95
C SER A 223 -5.87 26.38 -7.15
N MET A 224 -5.51 27.08 -6.10
CA MET A 224 -4.70 28.31 -6.14
C MET A 224 -3.22 28.10 -5.76
N VAL A 225 -2.78 26.86 -5.55
CA VAL A 225 -1.35 26.59 -5.32
C VAL A 225 -0.62 26.74 -6.64
N LYS A 226 0.30 27.70 -6.71
CA LYS A 226 1.17 27.84 -7.87
C LYS A 226 2.21 26.73 -7.87
N PRO A 227 2.24 25.86 -8.88
CA PRO A 227 3.26 24.83 -8.94
C PRO A 227 4.65 25.45 -9.11
N ARG A 228 5.66 24.88 -8.44
CA ARG A 228 7.05 25.30 -8.59
C ARG A 228 7.65 24.80 -9.90
N ILE A 229 7.36 23.55 -10.26
CA ILE A 229 7.80 22.92 -11.51
C ILE A 229 6.58 22.32 -12.20
N VAL A 230 6.54 22.40 -13.51
CA VAL A 230 5.54 21.73 -14.35
C VAL A 230 6.30 21.02 -15.45
N ILE A 231 6.01 19.74 -15.64
CA ILE A 231 6.48 19.03 -16.83
C ILE A 231 5.36 19.12 -17.85
N PRO A 232 5.52 19.99 -18.86
CA PRO A 232 4.48 20.31 -19.82
C PRO A 232 4.25 19.15 -20.80
N MET A 233 3.21 19.31 -21.62
CA MET A 233 3.03 18.56 -22.86
C MET A 233 4.27 18.75 -23.73
N LYS A 234 4.81 17.67 -24.32
CA LYS A 234 5.77 17.84 -25.41
C LYS A 234 5.06 18.56 -26.56
N GLU A 235 5.59 19.68 -26.98
CA GLU A 235 5.15 20.28 -28.23
C GLU A 235 5.39 19.26 -29.35
N THR A 236 4.31 18.83 -29.98
CA THR A 236 4.37 18.00 -31.19
C THR A 236 5.00 18.87 -32.28
N ARG A 237 6.24 18.61 -32.61
CA ARG A 237 6.90 19.22 -33.79
C ARG A 237 6.38 18.57 -35.05
#